data_8b460b7554788485c53d1c93f78f4ed3
#
_entry.id   8b460b7554788485c53d1c93f78f4ed3
#
_cell.length_a   1.000
_cell.length_b   1.000
_cell.length_c   1.000
_cell.angle_alpha   90.00
_cell.angle_beta   90.00
_cell.angle_gamma   90.00
#
_symmetry.space_group_name_H-M   'P 1'
#
loop_
_entity.id
_entity.type
_entity.pdbx_description
1 polymer ?
#
loop_
_entity_poly.entity_id
_entity_poly.type
_entity_poly.pdbx_seq_one_letter_code
_entity_poly.pdbx_strand_id
1 'polypeptide(L)'
;MKSTLKKLLPFAVVGVISGATTVGGLQYFGHNSSNGDQSYFTTAAPNTSFAGMNTGAVGDDFVKAAKTTVPAVVTIKNYQSRTASRASEQDLFDFFFGDPFGGRGQQRQKQQQAPENMPSGMGSGVIISPDGYIISNNHVVAGANKLEVVLSNKKSYIATLVGTDPNTDISLLKIEEKGLPYLNFANSDNIDVGQWVLAVGNPLGLNSTVTAGIVSAKGRGIGILGSQGKATNPIESFIQTDAAINPGNSGGALVNTNGELIGINSAIQSTTGYYQGYGFAVPANLARKIVEDIKKFGIVQRGFLGVQSLDLSNDQLVTSYNKQFKTTLKVGSGIYITGFGENSGAEDAGLKKGDVITKVDNYDITDFADLSMSIGSKRPGDKVQVTYVRNGKEGTTSVTLRDQKGGTSTRTKADLSVTEKIGAEFDPLTERFKTEYGLNSGVVAKNVSEGSEMAKIGIVDNYIIIEVNGKPVNSQKDVEKTLEKYQGNVQVKFVDDYGRIYTKGFKMP
;
A
#
# COMPACT_ATOMS: atom_id res chain seq x y z
N MET A 1 -46.08 -52.73 -2.23
CA MET A 1 -45.14 -52.65 -3.37
C MET A 1 -45.77 -52.42 -4.75
N LYS A 2 -47.09 -52.72 -5.02
CA LYS A 2 -47.69 -52.50 -6.36
C LYS A 2 -48.10 -51.03 -6.69
N SER A 3 -48.18 -50.13 -5.72
CA SER A 3 -48.64 -48.74 -5.95
C SER A 3 -47.49 -47.79 -6.32
N THR A 4 -46.25 -48.06 -5.89
CA THR A 4 -45.08 -47.26 -6.18
C THR A 4 -44.53 -47.47 -7.59
N LEU A 5 -44.70 -48.66 -8.11
CA LEU A 5 -44.24 -48.99 -9.51
C LEU A 5 -45.07 -48.27 -10.59
N LYS A 6 -46.40 -48.04 -10.35
CA LYS A 6 -47.28 -47.29 -11.25
C LYS A 6 -46.98 -45.80 -11.34
N LYS A 7 -46.38 -45.21 -10.31
CA LYS A 7 -45.99 -43.76 -10.27
C LYS A 7 -44.65 -43.48 -10.95
N LEU A 8 -43.78 -44.50 -11.11
CA LEU A 8 -42.47 -44.34 -11.74
C LEU A 8 -42.51 -44.63 -13.25
N LEU A 9 -43.55 -45.34 -13.73
CA LEU A 9 -43.68 -45.71 -15.14
C LEU A 9 -43.67 -44.50 -16.13
N PRO A 10 -44.40 -43.39 -15.85
CA PRO A 10 -44.39 -42.23 -16.76
C PRO A 10 -42.99 -41.56 -16.87
N PHE A 11 -42.23 -41.54 -15.77
CA PHE A 11 -40.88 -40.95 -15.78
C PHE A 11 -39.86 -41.80 -16.55
N ALA A 12 -39.99 -43.13 -16.50
CA ALA A 12 -39.17 -44.05 -17.29
C ALA A 12 -39.50 -43.94 -18.78
N VAL A 13 -40.76 -43.79 -19.16
CA VAL A 13 -41.17 -43.60 -20.56
C VAL A 13 -40.70 -42.27 -21.12
N VAL A 14 -40.75 -41.17 -20.35
CA VAL A 14 -40.23 -39.86 -20.77
C VAL A 14 -38.71 -39.93 -20.93
N GLY A 15 -37.98 -40.61 -20.04
CA GLY A 15 -36.52 -40.76 -20.14
C GLY A 15 -36.11 -41.53 -21.39
N VAL A 16 -36.82 -42.59 -21.76
CA VAL A 16 -36.53 -43.38 -22.99
C VAL A 16 -36.89 -42.60 -24.26
N ILE A 17 -38.01 -41.88 -24.25
CA ILE A 17 -38.42 -41.07 -25.42
C ILE A 17 -37.44 -39.90 -25.64
N SER A 18 -37.01 -39.20 -24.58
CA SER A 18 -36.05 -38.12 -24.67
C SER A 18 -34.66 -38.63 -25.14
N GLY A 19 -34.21 -39.78 -24.65
CA GLY A 19 -32.97 -40.41 -25.09
C GLY A 19 -33.02 -40.83 -26.54
N ALA A 20 -34.11 -41.44 -27.00
CA ALA A 20 -34.30 -41.90 -28.39
C ALA A 20 -34.40 -40.69 -29.37
N THR A 21 -35.07 -39.61 -28.99
CA THR A 21 -35.12 -38.38 -29.80
C THR A 21 -33.78 -37.67 -29.90
N THR A 22 -32.98 -37.69 -28.85
CA THR A 22 -31.63 -37.09 -28.87
C THR A 22 -30.68 -37.89 -29.76
N VAL A 23 -30.65 -39.23 -29.66
CA VAL A 23 -29.80 -40.08 -30.46
C VAL A 23 -30.30 -40.13 -31.92
N GLY A 24 -31.62 -40.20 -32.15
CA GLY A 24 -32.19 -40.14 -33.48
C GLY A 24 -32.00 -38.80 -34.19
N GLY A 25 -32.09 -37.70 -33.42
CA GLY A 25 -31.78 -36.36 -33.92
C GLY A 25 -30.33 -36.21 -34.35
N LEU A 26 -29.38 -36.70 -33.53
CA LEU A 26 -27.95 -36.66 -33.87
C LEU A 26 -27.59 -37.52 -35.09
N GLN A 27 -28.26 -38.68 -35.30
CA GLN A 27 -28.05 -39.48 -36.50
C GLN A 27 -28.71 -38.88 -37.74
N TYR A 28 -29.90 -38.26 -37.61
CA TYR A 28 -30.62 -37.68 -38.75
C TYR A 28 -29.96 -36.38 -39.25
N PHE A 29 -29.48 -35.52 -38.31
CA PHE A 29 -28.80 -34.28 -38.68
C PHE A 29 -27.31 -34.48 -39.04
N GLY A 30 -26.69 -35.61 -38.65
CA GLY A 30 -25.31 -35.95 -38.97
C GLY A 30 -25.09 -36.51 -40.37
N HIS A 31 -26.15 -36.87 -41.14
CA HIS A 31 -26.03 -37.53 -42.46
C HIS A 31 -26.39 -36.67 -43.68
N ASN A 32 -26.82 -35.40 -43.50
CA ASN A 32 -27.28 -34.55 -44.59
C ASN A 32 -26.56 -33.21 -44.71
N SER A 33 -25.25 -33.14 -44.52
CA SER A 33 -24.50 -31.94 -44.87
C SER A 33 -23.39 -32.22 -45.88
N SER A 34 -23.82 -32.49 -47.13
CA SER A 34 -23.01 -32.24 -48.31
C SER A 34 -23.69 -31.14 -49.11
N ASN A 35 -23.36 -29.88 -48.80
CA ASN A 35 -23.20 -28.78 -49.75
C ASN A 35 -22.96 -27.47 -48.96
N GLY A 36 -21.85 -26.88 -49.27
CA GLY A 36 -21.34 -25.54 -49.03
C GLY A 36 -22.23 -24.50 -48.35
N ASP A 37 -22.02 -24.35 -47.04
CA ASP A 37 -22.21 -23.07 -46.36
C ASP A 37 -21.08 -22.91 -45.35
N GLN A 38 -20.35 -21.81 -45.46
CA GLN A 38 -19.26 -21.47 -44.54
C GLN A 38 -19.83 -21.23 -43.15
N SER A 39 -19.71 -22.22 -42.26
CA SER A 39 -20.02 -22.02 -40.85
C SER A 39 -18.93 -21.11 -40.22
N TYR A 40 -19.34 -19.99 -39.69
CA TYR A 40 -18.47 -19.04 -38.97
C TYR A 40 -17.95 -19.58 -37.62
N PHE A 41 -18.21 -20.83 -37.29
CA PHE A 41 -17.71 -21.51 -36.10
C PHE A 41 -17.08 -22.85 -36.53
N THR A 42 -15.77 -22.90 -36.62
CA THR A 42 -15.03 -24.16 -36.70
C THR A 42 -15.09 -24.85 -35.33
N THR A 43 -15.90 -25.88 -35.19
CA THR A 43 -15.73 -26.83 -34.10
C THR A 43 -14.40 -27.55 -34.34
N ALA A 44 -13.43 -27.32 -33.47
CA ALA A 44 -12.17 -28.05 -33.46
C ALA A 44 -12.49 -29.57 -33.41
N ALA A 45 -11.92 -30.32 -34.31
CA ALA A 45 -12.09 -31.78 -34.35
C ALA A 45 -11.63 -32.37 -32.99
N PRO A 46 -12.35 -33.38 -32.44
CA PRO A 46 -12.02 -33.97 -31.13
C PRO A 46 -10.74 -34.81 -31.11
N ASN A 47 -9.88 -34.72 -32.10
CA ASN A 47 -8.64 -35.49 -32.24
C ASN A 47 -7.37 -34.63 -32.37
N THR A 48 -7.32 -33.45 -31.80
CA THR A 48 -6.03 -32.92 -31.43
C THR A 48 -5.63 -33.56 -30.11
N SER A 49 -4.86 -34.66 -30.20
CA SER A 49 -4.01 -35.04 -29.06
C SER A 49 -3.29 -33.80 -28.61
N PHE A 50 -3.51 -33.40 -27.36
CA PHE A 50 -2.64 -32.44 -26.63
C PHE A 50 -1.27 -33.10 -26.43
N ALA A 51 -0.64 -33.55 -27.54
CA ALA A 51 0.72 -34.01 -27.55
C ALA A 51 1.61 -32.78 -27.48
N GLY A 52 2.08 -32.45 -26.29
CA GLY A 52 3.12 -31.49 -26.10
C GLY A 52 2.84 -30.30 -25.20
N MET A 53 1.65 -30.11 -24.66
CA MET A 53 1.55 -29.30 -23.46
C MET A 53 1.97 -30.13 -22.27
N ASN A 54 3.19 -29.92 -21.82
CA ASN A 54 3.71 -30.44 -20.55
C ASN A 54 2.92 -29.81 -19.42
N THR A 55 1.68 -30.30 -19.14
CA THR A 55 0.82 -29.82 -18.04
C THR A 55 1.45 -30.07 -16.68
N GLY A 56 2.57 -30.80 -16.61
CA GLY A 56 3.41 -30.94 -15.45
C GLY A 56 4.25 -29.69 -15.12
N ALA A 57 4.65 -28.89 -16.13
CA ALA A 57 5.61 -27.82 -15.92
C ALA A 57 5.05 -26.66 -15.06
N VAL A 58 3.81 -26.21 -15.32
CA VAL A 58 3.23 -25.06 -14.58
C VAL A 58 2.90 -25.44 -13.13
N GLY A 59 2.41 -26.66 -12.89
CA GLY A 59 2.11 -27.14 -11.54
C GLY A 59 3.38 -27.36 -10.70
N ASP A 60 4.43 -27.89 -11.32
CA ASP A 60 5.72 -28.11 -10.66
C ASP A 60 6.42 -26.78 -10.33
N ASP A 61 6.30 -25.76 -11.17
CA ASP A 61 6.83 -24.41 -10.93
C ASP A 61 6.16 -23.75 -9.73
N PHE A 62 4.83 -23.89 -9.55
CA PHE A 62 4.14 -23.36 -8.36
C PHE A 62 4.56 -24.06 -7.08
N VAL A 63 4.71 -25.39 -7.11
CA VAL A 63 5.19 -26.17 -5.97
C VAL A 63 6.62 -25.76 -5.60
N LYS A 64 7.49 -25.56 -6.57
CA LYS A 64 8.86 -25.09 -6.37
C LYS A 64 8.89 -23.68 -5.78
N ALA A 65 8.15 -22.75 -6.40
CA ALA A 65 8.05 -21.37 -5.89
C ALA A 65 7.52 -21.33 -4.45
N ALA A 66 6.46 -22.08 -4.13
CA ALA A 66 5.92 -22.17 -2.78
C ALA A 66 6.93 -22.75 -1.78
N LYS A 67 7.66 -23.82 -2.14
CA LYS A 67 8.71 -24.43 -1.28
C LYS A 67 9.82 -23.43 -0.95
N THR A 68 10.18 -22.56 -1.88
CA THR A 68 11.19 -21.52 -1.69
C THR A 68 10.64 -20.37 -0.84
N THR A 69 9.40 -19.94 -1.09
CA THR A 69 8.83 -18.72 -0.50
C THR A 69 8.31 -18.93 0.92
N VAL A 70 7.59 -20.03 1.18
CA VAL A 70 6.94 -20.30 2.48
C VAL A 70 7.90 -20.21 3.68
N PRO A 71 9.13 -20.77 3.63
CA PRO A 71 10.06 -20.65 4.74
C PRO A 71 10.51 -19.22 5.05
N ALA A 72 10.48 -18.32 4.07
CA ALA A 72 10.89 -16.93 4.18
C ALA A 72 9.75 -15.97 4.56
N VAL A 73 8.49 -16.45 4.63
CA VAL A 73 7.34 -15.64 5.04
C VAL A 73 7.00 -15.92 6.50
N VAL A 74 6.85 -14.83 7.26
CA VAL A 74 6.68 -14.86 8.72
C VAL A 74 5.34 -14.24 9.13
N THR A 75 4.88 -14.56 10.35
CA THR A 75 3.78 -13.84 11.00
C THR A 75 4.36 -12.69 11.81
N ILE A 76 3.72 -11.53 11.75
CA ILE A 76 4.02 -10.38 12.60
C ILE A 76 2.81 -10.16 13.51
N LYS A 77 3.06 -10.11 14.82
CA LYS A 77 2.08 -9.76 15.85
C LYS A 77 2.40 -8.38 16.40
N ASN A 78 1.43 -7.50 16.34
CA ASN A 78 1.49 -6.13 16.83
C ASN A 78 0.79 -6.04 18.19
N TYR A 79 1.49 -5.61 19.23
CA TYR A 79 0.96 -5.39 20.57
C TYR A 79 0.95 -3.90 20.86
N GLN A 80 -0.20 -3.36 21.23
CA GLN A 80 -0.37 -1.95 21.55
C GLN A 80 -0.80 -1.75 23.01
N SER A 81 -0.48 -0.59 23.55
CA SER A 81 -0.87 -0.17 24.89
C SER A 81 -2.32 0.31 24.90
N ARG A 82 -3.13 -0.13 25.85
CA ARG A 82 -4.57 0.20 25.97
C ARG A 82 -4.93 1.68 26.12
N THR A 83 -3.96 2.56 26.23
CA THR A 83 -4.16 4.01 26.35
C THR A 83 -4.26 4.74 25.01
N ALA A 84 -3.88 4.11 23.90
CA ALA A 84 -4.14 4.64 22.56
C ALA A 84 -5.58 4.29 22.17
N SER A 85 -6.34 5.29 21.77
CA SER A 85 -7.78 5.21 21.47
C SER A 85 -8.12 4.04 20.55
N ARG A 86 -9.04 3.18 20.99
CA ARG A 86 -9.54 1.99 20.30
C ARG A 86 -10.16 2.23 18.92
N ALA A 87 -10.29 3.48 18.50
CA ALA A 87 -10.94 3.85 17.24
C ALA A 87 -10.06 3.66 16.00
N SER A 88 -8.70 3.71 16.14
CA SER A 88 -7.84 3.83 14.97
C SER A 88 -7.44 2.51 14.30
N GLU A 89 -7.56 1.37 14.97
CA GLU A 89 -7.08 0.09 14.42
C GLU A 89 -8.15 -0.73 13.71
N GLN A 90 -9.35 -0.77 14.29
CA GLN A 90 -10.52 -1.33 13.63
C GLN A 90 -10.79 -0.52 12.35
N ASP A 91 -10.64 0.80 12.41
CA ASP A 91 -10.78 1.69 11.27
C ASP A 91 -9.71 1.44 10.18
N LEU A 92 -8.47 1.09 10.55
CA LEU A 92 -7.41 0.74 9.58
C LEU A 92 -7.66 -0.60 8.92
N PHE A 93 -7.99 -1.61 9.71
CA PHE A 93 -8.32 -2.93 9.21
C PHE A 93 -9.56 -2.88 8.31
N ASP A 94 -10.63 -2.22 8.76
CA ASP A 94 -11.88 -2.04 8.04
C ASP A 94 -11.68 -1.22 6.75
N PHE A 95 -10.70 -0.32 6.74
CA PHE A 95 -10.33 0.48 5.57
C PHE A 95 -9.59 -0.32 4.50
N PHE A 96 -8.58 -1.13 4.88
CA PHE A 96 -7.81 -1.95 3.92
C PHE A 96 -8.59 -3.16 3.42
N PHE A 97 -9.52 -3.66 4.21
CA PHE A 97 -10.29 -4.88 3.92
C PHE A 97 -11.80 -4.66 3.86
N GLY A 98 -12.31 -3.43 4.10
CA GLY A 98 -13.73 -3.10 4.23
C GLY A 98 -14.32 -3.51 5.57
N ASP A 99 -15.44 -2.88 5.98
CA ASP A 99 -16.18 -3.27 7.17
C ASP A 99 -16.98 -4.58 6.89
N PRO A 100 -16.55 -5.76 7.40
CA PRO A 100 -17.23 -7.02 7.11
C PRO A 100 -18.61 -7.13 7.76
N PHE A 101 -18.98 -6.20 8.67
CA PHE A 101 -20.23 -6.24 9.40
C PHE A 101 -21.16 -5.04 9.18
N GLY A 102 -20.87 -4.16 8.20
CA GLY A 102 -21.76 -3.13 7.63
C GLY A 102 -22.85 -2.52 8.51
N GLY A 103 -22.60 -2.34 9.80
CA GLY A 103 -23.62 -2.01 10.79
C GLY A 103 -23.36 -0.68 11.49
N ARG A 104 -23.67 0.44 10.83
CA ARG A 104 -23.97 1.66 11.58
C ARG A 104 -25.24 1.44 12.40
N GLY A 105 -25.06 1.17 13.69
CA GLY A 105 -26.16 1.29 14.64
C GLY A 105 -26.57 0.01 15.39
N GLN A 106 -25.67 -0.57 16.17
CA GLN A 106 -26.12 -1.36 17.31
C GLN A 106 -25.29 -1.05 18.56
N GLN A 107 -26.01 -0.94 19.66
CA GLN A 107 -25.57 -0.60 21.02
C GLN A 107 -24.29 -1.35 21.40
N ARG A 108 -23.29 -0.57 21.84
CA ARG A 108 -22.08 -1.07 22.50
C ARG A 108 -22.46 -1.91 23.72
N GLN A 109 -22.62 -3.21 23.55
CA GLN A 109 -22.52 -4.12 24.68
C GLN A 109 -21.11 -4.01 25.25
N LYS A 110 -21.03 -3.90 26.60
CA LYS A 110 -19.77 -3.92 27.35
C LYS A 110 -19.00 -5.19 27.00
N GLN A 111 -18.06 -5.09 26.08
CA GLN A 111 -17.15 -6.19 25.78
C GLN A 111 -16.25 -6.46 27.00
N GLN A 112 -16.23 -7.70 27.43
CA GLN A 112 -15.33 -8.22 28.43
C GLN A 112 -13.88 -7.85 28.06
N GLN A 113 -13.11 -7.43 29.04
CA GLN A 113 -11.72 -7.03 28.87
C GLN A 113 -10.90 -8.17 28.29
N ALA A 114 -10.42 -8.02 27.06
CA ALA A 114 -9.47 -8.96 26.48
C ALA A 114 -8.18 -9.02 27.34
N PRO A 115 -7.56 -10.20 27.48
CA PRO A 115 -6.31 -10.35 28.24
C PRO A 115 -5.22 -9.41 27.75
N GLU A 116 -4.39 -8.92 28.68
CA GLU A 116 -3.30 -7.95 28.41
C GLU A 116 -2.25 -8.44 27.39
N ASN A 117 -2.19 -9.75 27.13
CA ASN A 117 -1.21 -10.41 26.27
C ASN A 117 -1.74 -10.79 24.88
N MET A 118 -2.90 -10.29 24.46
CA MET A 118 -3.36 -10.53 23.09
C MET A 118 -2.80 -9.47 22.13
N PRO A 119 -2.30 -9.89 20.95
CA PRO A 119 -1.91 -8.93 19.92
C PRO A 119 -3.12 -8.13 19.46
N SER A 120 -2.93 -6.85 19.24
CA SER A 120 -3.96 -5.94 18.74
C SER A 120 -4.18 -6.10 17.23
N GLY A 121 -3.11 -6.47 16.50
CA GLY A 121 -3.14 -6.72 15.06
C GLY A 121 -2.16 -7.83 14.67
N MET A 122 -2.41 -8.44 13.52
CA MET A 122 -1.55 -9.46 12.93
C MET A 122 -1.46 -9.30 11.42
N GLY A 123 -0.28 -9.57 10.87
CA GLY A 123 -0.02 -9.61 9.44
C GLY A 123 1.16 -10.52 9.12
N SER A 124 1.64 -10.39 7.91
CA SER A 124 2.78 -11.16 7.42
C SER A 124 4.01 -10.27 7.22
N GLY A 125 5.16 -10.89 7.05
CA GLY A 125 6.40 -10.25 6.65
C GLY A 125 7.22 -11.19 5.77
N VAL A 126 8.19 -10.64 5.05
CA VAL A 126 9.10 -11.37 4.17
C VAL A 126 10.52 -11.16 4.65
N ILE A 127 11.23 -12.24 4.96
CA ILE A 127 12.67 -12.20 5.27
C ILE A 127 13.40 -11.89 3.95
N ILE A 128 14.20 -10.81 3.95
CA ILE A 128 14.95 -10.31 2.78
C ILE A 128 16.47 -10.44 2.94
N SER A 129 16.93 -10.93 4.09
CA SER A 129 18.36 -11.17 4.31
C SER A 129 18.59 -12.26 5.34
N PRO A 130 19.70 -13.02 5.25
CA PRO A 130 19.99 -14.14 6.17
C PRO A 130 20.29 -13.70 7.59
N ASP A 131 20.52 -12.41 7.83
CA ASP A 131 20.80 -11.82 9.14
C ASP A 131 19.55 -11.24 9.83
N GLY A 132 18.34 -11.46 9.26
CA GLY A 132 17.09 -11.20 9.94
C GLY A 132 16.42 -9.85 9.65
N TYR A 133 16.72 -9.22 8.51
CA TYR A 133 15.88 -8.12 8.02
C TYR A 133 14.60 -8.64 7.39
N ILE A 134 13.48 -8.03 7.77
CA ILE A 134 12.13 -8.42 7.35
C ILE A 134 11.41 -7.18 6.83
N ILE A 135 10.84 -7.29 5.63
CA ILE A 135 9.94 -6.27 5.06
C ILE A 135 8.49 -6.64 5.36
N SER A 136 7.67 -5.63 5.64
CA SER A 136 6.23 -5.76 5.80
C SER A 136 5.52 -4.47 5.41
N ASN A 137 4.21 -4.37 5.65
CA ASN A 137 3.50 -3.12 5.50
C ASN A 137 3.62 -2.22 6.74
N ASN A 138 3.52 -0.90 6.52
CA ASN A 138 3.47 0.07 7.60
C ASN A 138 2.21 -0.15 8.48
N HIS A 139 1.04 -0.38 7.89
CA HIS A 139 -0.19 -0.59 8.65
C HIS A 139 -0.15 -1.84 9.54
N VAL A 140 0.67 -2.86 9.21
CA VAL A 140 0.85 -4.05 10.07
C VAL A 140 1.58 -3.72 11.37
N VAL A 141 2.51 -2.75 11.34
CA VAL A 141 3.38 -2.41 12.48
C VAL A 141 3.02 -1.10 13.16
N ALA A 142 2.13 -0.30 12.58
CA ALA A 142 1.74 1.00 13.08
C ALA A 142 1.25 0.92 14.53
N GLY A 143 1.59 1.91 15.36
CA GLY A 143 1.16 2.01 16.76
C GLY A 143 1.74 0.96 17.72
N ALA A 144 2.61 0.06 17.26
CA ALA A 144 3.14 -1.02 18.07
C ALA A 144 4.02 -0.55 19.22
N ASN A 145 3.72 -1.03 20.42
CA ASN A 145 4.64 -0.94 21.57
C ASN A 145 5.63 -2.12 21.59
N LYS A 146 5.20 -3.25 21.03
CA LYS A 146 6.00 -4.48 20.91
C LYS A 146 5.63 -5.18 19.62
N LEU A 147 6.64 -5.63 18.89
CA LEU A 147 6.49 -6.46 17.70
C LEU A 147 7.09 -7.85 17.96
N GLU A 148 6.34 -8.88 17.65
CA GLU A 148 6.78 -10.27 17.73
C GLU A 148 6.69 -10.90 16.34
N VAL A 149 7.79 -11.47 15.88
CA VAL A 149 7.88 -12.21 14.62
C VAL A 149 7.90 -13.69 14.91
N VAL A 150 6.99 -14.45 14.26
CA VAL A 150 6.94 -15.91 14.34
C VAL A 150 7.37 -16.48 13.00
N LEU A 151 8.46 -17.23 13.00
CA LEU A 151 9.00 -17.90 11.82
C LEU A 151 8.16 -19.12 11.42
N SER A 152 8.37 -19.63 10.22
CA SER A 152 7.70 -20.84 9.70
C SER A 152 7.95 -22.08 10.59
N ASN A 153 9.11 -22.15 11.28
CA ASN A 153 9.45 -23.20 12.24
C ASN A 153 8.85 -22.97 13.65
N LYS A 154 7.93 -22.01 13.80
CA LYS A 154 7.23 -21.63 15.04
C LYS A 154 8.10 -20.96 16.12
N LYS A 155 9.38 -20.69 15.86
CA LYS A 155 10.19 -19.89 16.76
C LYS A 155 9.72 -18.43 16.72
N SER A 156 9.64 -17.79 17.89
CA SER A 156 9.25 -16.40 18.06
C SER A 156 10.43 -15.52 18.46
N TYR A 157 10.48 -14.32 17.91
CA TYR A 157 11.51 -13.31 18.18
C TYR A 157 10.85 -11.96 18.42
N ILE A 158 11.42 -11.18 19.34
CA ILE A 158 11.07 -9.76 19.44
C ILE A 158 11.75 -9.03 18.29
N ALA A 159 10.98 -8.30 17.52
CA ALA A 159 11.50 -7.53 16.40
C ALA A 159 11.70 -6.05 16.78
N THR A 160 12.80 -5.50 16.29
CA THR A 160 13.06 -4.06 16.32
C THR A 160 12.51 -3.43 15.04
N LEU A 161 11.70 -2.38 15.16
CA LEU A 161 11.29 -1.57 14.03
C LEU A 161 12.46 -0.69 13.61
N VAL A 162 13.03 -0.94 12.44
CA VAL A 162 14.16 -0.16 11.89
C VAL A 162 13.66 1.16 11.29
N GLY A 163 12.53 1.11 10.61
CA GLY A 163 11.84 2.29 10.08
C GLY A 163 10.59 1.93 9.29
N THR A 164 9.80 2.96 9.00
CA THR A 164 8.57 2.85 8.22
C THR A 164 8.47 3.94 7.18
N ASP A 165 7.64 3.69 6.20
CA ASP A 165 7.23 4.65 5.20
C ASP A 165 5.72 4.59 4.96
N PRO A 166 4.92 5.45 5.61
CA PRO A 166 3.48 5.52 5.42
C PRO A 166 3.06 5.87 3.97
N ASN A 167 3.90 6.59 3.23
CA ASN A 167 3.58 7.03 1.86
C ASN A 167 3.61 5.87 0.83
N THR A 168 4.27 4.76 1.13
CA THR A 168 4.30 3.54 0.31
C THR A 168 3.73 2.32 1.03
N ASP A 169 3.32 2.50 2.29
CA ASP A 169 2.88 1.41 3.17
C ASP A 169 3.95 0.32 3.39
N ILE A 170 5.22 0.69 3.48
CA ILE A 170 6.33 -0.24 3.72
C ILE A 170 6.96 -0.04 5.09
N SER A 171 7.36 -1.14 5.73
CA SER A 171 8.13 -1.15 6.98
C SER A 171 9.31 -2.11 6.90
N LEU A 172 10.37 -1.82 7.65
CA LEU A 172 11.56 -2.65 7.82
C LEU A 172 11.73 -3.01 9.29
N LEU A 173 11.77 -4.31 9.57
CA LEU A 173 12.03 -4.86 10.90
C LEU A 173 13.36 -5.62 10.92
N LYS A 174 13.86 -5.85 12.13
CA LYS A 174 15.05 -6.66 12.39
C LYS A 174 14.80 -7.61 13.55
N ILE A 175 15.14 -8.89 13.35
CA ILE A 175 15.23 -9.89 14.41
C ILE A 175 16.68 -10.36 14.57
N GLU A 176 17.07 -10.73 15.79
CA GLU A 176 18.42 -11.21 16.10
C GLU A 176 18.50 -12.73 15.89
N GLU A 177 18.60 -13.14 14.62
CA GLU A 177 18.80 -14.52 14.19
C GLU A 177 19.64 -14.52 12.90
N LYS A 178 20.33 -15.62 12.63
CA LYS A 178 21.23 -15.78 11.47
C LYS A 178 20.91 -17.06 10.70
N GLY A 179 21.37 -17.10 9.44
CA GLY A 179 21.18 -18.28 8.60
C GLY A 179 19.73 -18.50 8.19
N LEU A 180 18.93 -17.43 8.19
CA LEU A 180 17.52 -17.47 7.84
C LEU A 180 17.31 -17.69 6.34
N PRO A 181 16.27 -18.43 5.92
CA PRO A 181 15.80 -18.44 4.55
C PRO A 181 15.28 -17.03 4.20
N TYR A 182 15.61 -16.54 3.02
CA TYR A 182 15.21 -15.22 2.55
C TYR A 182 14.85 -15.24 1.06
N LEU A 183 14.11 -14.23 0.59
CA LEU A 183 13.76 -14.05 -0.81
C LEU A 183 14.64 -13.00 -1.47
N ASN A 184 14.99 -13.25 -2.73
CA ASN A 184 15.61 -12.28 -3.61
C ASN A 184 14.55 -11.42 -4.30
N PHE A 185 14.85 -10.14 -4.47
CA PHE A 185 13.99 -9.23 -5.26
C PHE A 185 14.17 -9.49 -6.75
N ALA A 186 13.05 -9.69 -7.45
CA ALA A 186 13.02 -9.60 -8.91
C ALA A 186 12.89 -8.14 -9.36
N ASN A 187 13.11 -7.91 -10.65
CA ASN A 187 12.81 -6.61 -11.25
C ASN A 187 11.31 -6.51 -11.56
N SER A 188 10.57 -5.80 -10.71
CA SER A 188 9.11 -5.64 -10.87
C SER A 188 8.71 -4.76 -12.06
N ASP A 189 9.63 -4.04 -12.70
CA ASP A 189 9.32 -3.27 -13.91
C ASP A 189 9.17 -4.19 -15.14
N ASN A 190 9.87 -5.35 -15.12
CA ASN A 190 9.91 -6.33 -16.20
C ASN A 190 8.81 -7.41 -16.12
N ILE A 191 7.88 -7.31 -15.16
CA ILE A 191 6.75 -8.23 -15.10
C ILE A 191 5.71 -7.86 -16.18
N ASP A 192 5.03 -8.88 -16.72
CA ASP A 192 4.01 -8.70 -17.74
C ASP A 192 2.60 -8.97 -17.18
N VAL A 193 1.61 -8.24 -17.71
CA VAL A 193 0.19 -8.56 -17.46
C VAL A 193 -0.10 -9.95 -18.04
N GLY A 194 -0.77 -10.80 -17.25
CA GLY A 194 -1.00 -12.21 -17.56
C GLY A 194 0.07 -13.16 -17.00
N GLN A 195 1.19 -12.65 -16.48
CA GLN A 195 2.23 -13.48 -15.85
C GLN A 195 1.71 -14.13 -14.57
N TRP A 196 1.96 -15.44 -14.39
CA TRP A 196 1.61 -16.18 -13.19
C TRP A 196 2.36 -15.69 -11.96
N VAL A 197 1.63 -15.60 -10.84
CA VAL A 197 2.16 -15.17 -9.53
C VAL A 197 1.56 -15.98 -8.39
N LEU A 198 2.28 -16.05 -7.28
CA LEU A 198 1.81 -16.60 -6.01
C LEU A 198 1.80 -15.51 -4.95
N ALA A 199 0.67 -15.33 -4.27
CA ALA A 199 0.59 -14.52 -3.06
C ALA A 199 0.73 -15.45 -1.84
N VAL A 200 1.72 -15.15 -0.99
CA VAL A 200 2.07 -15.96 0.18
C VAL A 200 2.00 -15.10 1.44
N GLY A 201 1.26 -15.59 2.41
CA GLY A 201 1.15 -14.99 3.74
C GLY A 201 1.20 -16.05 4.82
N ASN A 202 1.34 -15.63 6.07
CA ASN A 202 1.29 -16.53 7.24
C ASN A 202 0.27 -16.01 8.26
N PRO A 203 -1.03 -16.03 7.89
CA PRO A 203 -2.08 -15.49 8.75
C PRO A 203 -2.19 -16.30 10.05
N LEU A 204 -2.43 -15.60 11.17
CA LEU A 204 -2.74 -16.18 12.47
C LEU A 204 -1.66 -17.12 13.06
N GLY A 205 -0.46 -17.21 12.47
CA GLY A 205 0.60 -18.10 12.95
C GLY A 205 0.26 -19.60 12.83
N LEU A 206 -0.79 -19.96 12.09
CA LEU A 206 -1.22 -21.36 11.91
C LEU A 206 -0.32 -22.07 10.91
N ASN A 207 -0.55 -21.85 9.63
CA ASN A 207 0.27 -22.33 8.52
C ASN A 207 0.29 -21.26 7.43
N SER A 208 1.39 -21.20 6.68
CA SER A 208 1.47 -20.30 5.52
C SER A 208 0.38 -20.65 4.51
N THR A 209 -0.28 -19.62 4.02
CA THR A 209 -1.29 -19.72 2.96
C THR A 209 -0.66 -19.27 1.66
N VAL A 210 -0.87 -20.06 0.60
CA VAL A 210 -0.41 -19.76 -0.75
C VAL A 210 -1.63 -19.72 -1.66
N THR A 211 -1.77 -18.63 -2.41
CA THR A 211 -2.79 -18.49 -3.45
C THR A 211 -2.11 -18.17 -4.79
N ALA A 212 -2.69 -18.64 -5.88
CA ALA A 212 -2.15 -18.41 -7.22
C ALA A 212 -3.10 -17.53 -8.05
N GLY A 213 -2.55 -16.76 -8.94
CA GLY A 213 -3.24 -15.89 -9.87
C GLY A 213 -2.27 -15.32 -10.90
N ILE A 214 -2.66 -14.23 -11.53
CA ILE A 214 -1.84 -13.53 -12.53
C ILE A 214 -1.61 -12.07 -12.13
N VAL A 215 -0.66 -11.42 -12.77
CA VAL A 215 -0.59 -9.96 -12.82
C VAL A 215 -1.77 -9.48 -13.67
N SER A 216 -2.78 -8.88 -13.04
CA SER A 216 -3.99 -8.39 -13.72
C SER A 216 -3.80 -6.99 -14.31
N ALA A 217 -2.99 -6.15 -13.67
CA ALA A 217 -2.59 -4.81 -14.14
C ALA A 217 -1.34 -4.33 -13.41
N LYS A 218 -0.75 -3.24 -13.91
CA LYS A 218 0.37 -2.51 -13.30
C LYS A 218 0.00 -1.04 -13.15
N GLY A 219 0.66 -0.33 -12.25
CA GLY A 219 0.50 1.13 -12.13
C GLY A 219 -0.85 1.56 -11.54
N ARG A 220 -1.50 0.75 -10.69
CA ARG A 220 -2.81 1.10 -10.14
C ARG A 220 -2.70 2.05 -8.96
N GLY A 221 -3.22 3.29 -9.13
CA GLY A 221 -3.57 4.19 -8.03
C GLY A 221 -5.02 3.93 -7.60
N ILE A 222 -5.25 3.63 -6.33
CA ILE A 222 -6.57 3.30 -5.78
C ILE A 222 -7.03 4.28 -4.69
N GLY A 223 -6.22 5.32 -4.40
CA GLY A 223 -6.53 6.39 -3.46
C GLY A 223 -6.56 5.97 -1.99
N ILE A 224 -5.98 4.82 -1.66
CA ILE A 224 -6.10 4.23 -0.33
C ILE A 224 -5.16 4.87 0.69
N LEU A 225 -3.94 5.23 0.28
CA LEU A 225 -2.94 5.79 1.18
C LEU A 225 -3.20 7.28 1.49
N GLY A 226 -3.84 8.00 0.55
CA GLY A 226 -4.12 9.43 0.70
C GLY A 226 -5.45 9.76 1.39
N SER A 227 -6.41 8.83 1.40
CA SER A 227 -7.82 9.11 1.71
C SER A 227 -8.11 9.47 3.18
N GLN A 228 -7.20 9.20 4.12
CA GLN A 228 -7.37 9.52 5.55
C GLN A 228 -6.32 10.48 6.11
N GLY A 229 -5.58 11.17 5.24
CA GLY A 229 -4.50 12.07 5.69
C GLY A 229 -3.29 11.35 6.31
N LYS A 230 -3.21 10.03 6.15
CA LYS A 230 -2.14 9.19 6.73
C LYS A 230 -0.82 9.31 5.98
N ALA A 231 -0.90 9.57 4.67
CA ALA A 231 0.25 9.80 3.82
C ALA A 231 0.22 11.25 3.31
N THR A 232 1.30 11.98 3.49
CA THR A 232 1.42 13.37 3.04
C THR A 232 1.67 13.46 1.52
N ASN A 233 2.38 12.47 0.96
CA ASN A 233 2.69 12.35 -0.46
C ASN A 233 2.60 10.87 -0.86
N PRO A 234 1.39 10.30 -0.97
CA PRO A 234 1.21 8.88 -1.25
C PRO A 234 1.80 8.52 -2.61
N ILE A 235 2.49 7.38 -2.64
CA ILE A 235 3.00 6.77 -3.87
C ILE A 235 2.21 5.49 -4.07
N GLU A 236 1.19 5.57 -4.90
CA GLU A 236 0.34 4.45 -5.26
C GLU A 236 0.59 4.09 -6.72
N SER A 237 1.26 2.99 -6.94
CA SER A 237 1.46 2.37 -8.25
C SER A 237 1.51 0.87 -8.05
N PHE A 238 0.38 0.30 -7.61
CA PHE A 238 0.31 -1.09 -7.22
C PHE A 238 0.33 -2.05 -8.42
N ILE A 239 0.89 -3.25 -8.19
CA ILE A 239 0.63 -4.43 -9.00
C ILE A 239 -0.74 -4.95 -8.59
N GLN A 240 -1.67 -5.05 -9.54
CA GLN A 240 -2.97 -5.70 -9.33
C GLN A 240 -2.85 -7.18 -9.66
N THR A 241 -3.44 -8.04 -8.82
CA THR A 241 -3.50 -9.50 -9.03
C THR A 241 -4.86 -10.07 -8.66
N ASP A 242 -5.24 -11.16 -9.28
CA ASP A 242 -6.37 -12.02 -8.90
C ASP A 242 -5.96 -13.21 -8.02
N ALA A 243 -4.69 -13.31 -7.62
CA ALA A 243 -4.29 -14.17 -6.51
C ALA A 243 -5.01 -13.69 -5.23
N ALA A 244 -5.71 -14.58 -4.53
CA ALA A 244 -6.54 -14.20 -3.40
C ALA A 244 -5.70 -13.62 -2.25
N ILE A 245 -5.91 -12.34 -1.95
CA ILE A 245 -5.35 -11.64 -0.78
C ILE A 245 -6.49 -11.49 0.24
N ASN A 246 -6.24 -11.91 1.47
CA ASN A 246 -7.17 -11.83 2.57
C ASN A 246 -6.47 -11.26 3.81
N PRO A 247 -7.22 -10.82 4.84
CA PRO A 247 -6.68 -10.41 6.12
C PRO A 247 -5.64 -11.41 6.66
N GLY A 248 -4.44 -10.91 6.96
CA GLY A 248 -3.29 -11.70 7.38
C GLY A 248 -2.25 -11.97 6.28
N ASN A 249 -2.58 -11.85 4.98
CA ASN A 249 -1.58 -11.90 3.90
C ASN A 249 -0.86 -10.56 3.69
N SER A 250 -1.39 -9.45 4.22
CA SER A 250 -0.76 -8.12 4.17
C SER A 250 0.65 -8.16 4.75
N GLY A 251 1.60 -7.57 4.06
CA GLY A 251 3.04 -7.63 4.37
C GLY A 251 3.73 -8.90 3.88
N GLY A 252 2.99 -9.88 3.38
CA GLY A 252 3.51 -11.11 2.77
C GLY A 252 4.02 -10.91 1.35
N ALA A 253 4.51 -11.99 0.75
CA ALA A 253 5.15 -11.97 -0.55
C ALA A 253 4.16 -12.12 -1.70
N LEU A 254 4.34 -11.33 -2.77
CA LEU A 254 3.91 -11.67 -4.12
C LEU A 254 5.15 -12.10 -4.88
N VAL A 255 5.17 -13.34 -5.40
CA VAL A 255 6.34 -13.91 -6.08
C VAL A 255 5.99 -14.40 -7.48
N ASN A 256 6.99 -14.44 -8.36
CA ASN A 256 6.90 -15.11 -9.65
C ASN A 256 7.04 -16.65 -9.49
N THR A 257 6.93 -17.38 -10.59
CA THR A 257 7.07 -18.85 -10.61
C THR A 257 8.47 -19.35 -10.26
N ASN A 258 9.49 -18.49 -10.27
CA ASN A 258 10.83 -18.80 -9.77
C ASN A 258 10.96 -18.68 -8.25
N GLY A 259 9.93 -18.14 -7.55
CA GLY A 259 9.97 -17.83 -6.12
C GLY A 259 10.69 -16.51 -5.80
N GLU A 260 10.89 -15.63 -6.79
CA GLU A 260 11.49 -14.32 -6.58
C GLU A 260 10.42 -13.27 -6.26
N LEU A 261 10.74 -12.35 -5.35
CA LEU A 261 9.83 -11.34 -4.85
C LEU A 261 9.56 -10.26 -5.90
N ILE A 262 8.33 -10.16 -6.39
CA ILE A 262 7.88 -9.13 -7.33
C ILE A 262 7.05 -8.03 -6.66
N GLY A 263 6.55 -8.28 -5.44
CA GLY A 263 5.79 -7.28 -4.68
C GLY A 263 5.53 -7.70 -3.23
N ILE A 264 5.06 -6.73 -2.44
CA ILE A 264 4.58 -6.93 -1.06
C ILE A 264 3.06 -6.78 -1.06
N ASN A 265 2.34 -7.84 -0.69
CA ASN A 265 0.88 -7.82 -0.59
C ASN A 265 0.45 -6.71 0.38
N SER A 266 -0.44 -5.81 -0.01
CA SER A 266 -0.82 -4.65 0.81
C SER A 266 -2.32 -4.58 1.06
N ALA A 267 -3.15 -4.55 0.02
CA ALA A 267 -4.57 -4.21 0.12
C ALA A 267 -5.44 -5.05 -0.80
N ILE A 268 -6.75 -4.98 -0.56
CA ILE A 268 -7.79 -5.42 -1.51
C ILE A 268 -8.73 -4.24 -1.78
N GLN A 269 -9.28 -4.17 -2.98
CA GLN A 269 -10.46 -3.34 -3.23
C GLN A 269 -11.69 -4.21 -3.05
N SER A 270 -12.50 -3.88 -2.05
CA SER A 270 -13.66 -4.68 -1.68
C SER A 270 -14.78 -3.80 -1.15
N THR A 271 -16.00 -4.13 -1.52
CA THR A 271 -17.22 -3.53 -0.96
C THR A 271 -17.77 -4.29 0.24
N THR A 272 -17.25 -5.51 0.48
CA THR A 272 -17.72 -6.43 1.52
C THR A 272 -16.67 -6.74 2.58
N GLY A 273 -15.43 -6.22 2.43
CA GLY A 273 -14.31 -6.57 3.30
C GLY A 273 -13.63 -7.90 2.98
N TYR A 274 -14.16 -8.66 2.04
CA TYR A 274 -13.59 -9.93 1.58
C TYR A 274 -13.06 -9.77 0.15
N TYR A 275 -12.10 -10.62 -0.21
CA TYR A 275 -11.52 -10.67 -1.55
C TYR A 275 -12.61 -10.85 -2.63
N GLN A 276 -12.59 -9.96 -3.64
CA GLN A 276 -13.53 -9.94 -4.78
C GLN A 276 -12.81 -9.95 -6.15
N GLY A 277 -11.61 -10.50 -6.22
CA GLY A 277 -10.81 -10.54 -7.46
C GLY A 277 -9.83 -9.38 -7.64
N TYR A 278 -9.72 -8.46 -6.69
CA TYR A 278 -8.85 -7.28 -6.76
C TYR A 278 -7.90 -7.25 -5.58
N GLY A 279 -6.74 -7.86 -5.73
CA GLY A 279 -5.62 -7.78 -4.80
C GLY A 279 -4.57 -6.79 -5.30
N PHE A 280 -3.86 -6.13 -4.39
CA PHE A 280 -2.85 -5.12 -4.68
C PHE A 280 -1.57 -5.38 -3.91
N ALA A 281 -0.43 -5.23 -4.58
CA ALA A 281 0.89 -5.36 -3.98
C ALA A 281 1.78 -4.18 -4.34
N VAL A 282 2.59 -3.72 -3.38
CA VAL A 282 3.63 -2.71 -3.61
C VAL A 282 4.74 -3.32 -4.45
N PRO A 283 5.15 -2.73 -5.59
CA PRO A 283 6.17 -3.29 -6.46
C PRO A 283 7.52 -3.50 -5.76
N ALA A 284 8.19 -4.60 -6.07
CA ALA A 284 9.44 -5.01 -5.42
C ALA A 284 10.58 -3.99 -5.59
N ASN A 285 10.69 -3.33 -6.75
CA ASN A 285 11.71 -2.29 -6.97
C ASN A 285 11.53 -1.10 -6.02
N LEU A 286 10.27 -0.64 -5.84
CA LEU A 286 9.95 0.42 -4.90
C LEU A 286 10.22 -0.02 -3.46
N ALA A 287 9.74 -1.21 -3.08
CA ALA A 287 9.94 -1.77 -1.76
C ALA A 287 11.43 -1.94 -1.41
N ARG A 288 12.25 -2.44 -2.35
CA ARG A 288 13.70 -2.57 -2.20
C ARG A 288 14.36 -1.22 -1.95
N LYS A 289 14.04 -0.20 -2.76
CA LYS A 289 14.58 1.16 -2.58
C LYS A 289 14.25 1.72 -1.20
N ILE A 290 13.01 1.54 -0.72
CA ILE A 290 12.58 2.02 0.59
C ILE A 290 13.40 1.36 1.71
N VAL A 291 13.55 0.02 1.69
CA VAL A 291 14.32 -0.68 2.74
C VAL A 291 15.81 -0.37 2.69
N GLU A 292 16.39 -0.18 1.48
CA GLU A 292 17.78 0.27 1.31
C GLU A 292 17.99 1.67 1.93
N ASP A 293 17.07 2.59 1.67
CA ASP A 293 17.14 3.95 2.23
C ASP A 293 17.02 3.93 3.76
N ILE A 294 16.03 3.21 4.30
CA ILE A 294 15.86 3.06 5.75
C ILE A 294 17.12 2.46 6.38
N LYS A 295 17.69 1.41 5.78
CA LYS A 295 18.90 0.77 6.29
C LYS A 295 20.11 1.69 6.24
N LYS A 296 20.28 2.46 5.16
CA LYS A 296 21.48 3.30 4.92
C LYS A 296 21.40 4.66 5.61
N PHE A 297 20.24 5.30 5.54
CA PHE A 297 20.06 6.69 5.96
C PHE A 297 19.19 6.83 7.23
N GLY A 298 18.50 5.77 7.62
CA GLY A 298 17.50 5.81 8.71
C GLY A 298 16.17 6.46 8.32
N ILE A 299 16.07 7.01 7.12
CA ILE A 299 14.89 7.66 6.54
C ILE A 299 14.82 7.42 5.04
N VAL A 300 13.62 7.46 4.48
CA VAL A 300 13.40 7.33 3.04
C VAL A 300 13.79 8.63 2.33
N GLN A 301 14.56 8.51 1.27
CA GLN A 301 14.92 9.60 0.39
C GLN A 301 13.88 9.75 -0.72
N ARG A 302 13.40 10.96 -0.99
CA ARG A 302 12.45 11.23 -2.07
C ARG A 302 12.88 12.39 -2.92
N GLY A 303 13.04 12.12 -4.22
CA GLY A 303 13.22 13.15 -5.22
C GLY A 303 11.86 13.67 -5.71
N PHE A 304 11.75 14.96 -5.92
CA PHE A 304 10.57 15.63 -6.46
C PHE A 304 10.95 16.45 -7.68
N LEU A 305 10.05 16.50 -8.67
CA LEU A 305 10.15 17.45 -9.79
C LEU A 305 9.90 18.89 -9.33
N GLY A 306 9.09 19.07 -8.28
CA GLY A 306 8.70 20.38 -7.78
C GLY A 306 7.57 21.03 -8.59
N VAL A 307 6.70 20.24 -9.22
CA VAL A 307 5.55 20.72 -10.01
C VAL A 307 4.26 20.68 -9.21
N GLN A 308 3.40 21.69 -9.42
CA GLN A 308 1.98 21.58 -9.14
C GLN A 308 1.32 21.04 -10.40
N SER A 309 0.49 20.02 -10.26
CA SER A 309 0.06 19.23 -11.40
C SER A 309 -1.44 18.92 -11.41
N LEU A 310 -1.98 18.63 -12.59
CA LEU A 310 -3.31 18.14 -12.82
C LEU A 310 -3.21 16.86 -13.66
N ASP A 311 -3.81 15.79 -13.17
CA ASP A 311 -3.94 14.54 -13.90
C ASP A 311 -5.03 14.69 -14.99
N LEU A 312 -4.61 14.63 -16.26
CA LEU A 312 -5.53 14.77 -17.39
C LEU A 312 -6.37 13.52 -17.62
N SER A 313 -6.02 12.36 -17.06
CA SER A 313 -6.81 11.13 -17.15
C SER A 313 -8.09 11.21 -16.29
N ASN A 314 -8.12 12.10 -15.29
CA ASN A 314 -9.22 12.24 -14.36
C ASN A 314 -10.22 13.32 -14.81
N ASP A 315 -11.36 12.89 -15.39
CA ASP A 315 -12.40 13.77 -15.90
C ASP A 315 -12.97 14.75 -14.85
N GLN A 316 -13.15 14.28 -13.61
CA GLN A 316 -13.70 15.12 -12.54
C GLN A 316 -12.73 16.24 -12.14
N LEU A 317 -11.43 15.94 -12.07
CA LEU A 317 -10.41 16.94 -11.77
C LEU A 317 -10.28 17.94 -12.89
N VAL A 318 -10.24 17.49 -14.16
CA VAL A 318 -10.18 18.35 -15.34
C VAL A 318 -11.40 19.27 -15.42
N THR A 319 -12.60 18.73 -15.23
CA THR A 319 -13.85 19.50 -15.23
C THR A 319 -13.86 20.56 -14.12
N SER A 320 -13.45 20.18 -12.90
CA SER A 320 -13.38 21.10 -11.75
C SER A 320 -12.36 22.22 -11.99
N TYR A 321 -11.18 21.86 -12.52
CA TYR A 321 -10.13 22.82 -12.87
C TYR A 321 -10.60 23.81 -13.95
N ASN A 322 -11.22 23.30 -15.02
CA ASN A 322 -11.76 24.13 -16.09
C ASN A 322 -12.80 25.13 -15.57
N LYS A 323 -13.68 24.69 -14.68
CA LYS A 323 -14.70 25.55 -14.05
C LYS A 323 -14.08 26.65 -13.19
N GLN A 324 -13.09 26.27 -12.37
CA GLN A 324 -12.42 27.17 -11.43
C GLN A 324 -11.57 28.23 -12.14
N PHE A 325 -10.77 27.80 -13.13
CA PHE A 325 -9.78 28.65 -13.79
C PHE A 325 -10.21 29.14 -15.18
N LYS A 326 -11.48 28.87 -15.60
CA LYS A 326 -12.05 29.23 -16.90
C LYS A 326 -11.18 28.78 -18.08
N THR A 327 -10.67 27.56 -17.99
CA THR A 327 -9.88 26.92 -19.03
C THR A 327 -10.70 25.91 -19.84
N THR A 328 -10.11 25.35 -20.90
CA THR A 328 -10.77 24.39 -21.81
C THR A 328 -9.85 23.16 -22.01
N LEU A 329 -9.21 22.69 -20.95
CA LEU A 329 -8.40 21.50 -21.00
C LEU A 329 -9.27 20.28 -21.34
N LYS A 330 -8.74 19.40 -22.18
CA LYS A 330 -9.39 18.14 -22.53
C LYS A 330 -8.90 17.02 -21.64
N VAL A 331 -9.79 16.11 -21.31
CA VAL A 331 -9.44 14.81 -20.73
C VAL A 331 -8.53 14.07 -21.71
N GLY A 332 -7.50 13.43 -21.21
CA GLY A 332 -6.50 12.77 -22.03
C GLY A 332 -5.49 12.01 -21.20
N SER A 333 -4.29 11.82 -21.72
CA SER A 333 -3.17 11.15 -21.06
C SER A 333 -2.11 12.18 -20.68
N GLY A 334 -1.47 11.97 -19.54
CA GLY A 334 -0.34 12.78 -19.07
C GLY A 334 -0.67 13.75 -17.95
N ILE A 335 0.36 14.40 -17.46
CA ILE A 335 0.30 15.29 -16.29
C ILE A 335 0.54 16.73 -16.72
N TYR A 336 -0.52 17.54 -16.60
CA TYR A 336 -0.48 18.97 -16.94
C TYR A 336 0.12 19.78 -15.80
N ILE A 337 1.14 20.60 -16.10
CA ILE A 337 1.81 21.48 -15.13
C ILE A 337 0.93 22.73 -14.92
N THR A 338 0.40 22.89 -13.71
CA THR A 338 -0.39 24.04 -13.29
C THR A 338 0.44 25.15 -12.65
N GLY A 339 1.64 24.81 -12.14
CA GLY A 339 2.59 25.71 -11.49
C GLY A 339 3.79 24.96 -10.94
N PHE A 340 4.59 25.66 -10.14
CA PHE A 340 5.78 25.13 -9.49
C PHE A 340 5.76 25.42 -8.00
N GLY A 341 6.43 24.56 -7.24
CA GLY A 341 6.77 24.81 -5.84
C GLY A 341 8.03 25.66 -5.71
N GLU A 342 8.35 26.09 -4.50
CA GLU A 342 9.62 26.75 -4.22
C GLU A 342 10.80 25.81 -4.55
N ASN A 343 11.84 26.35 -5.18
CA ASN A 343 13.04 25.61 -5.57
C ASN A 343 12.75 24.41 -6.48
N SER A 344 11.88 24.56 -7.46
CA SER A 344 11.51 23.50 -8.40
C SER A 344 12.64 23.13 -9.35
N GLY A 345 13.04 21.83 -9.34
CA GLY A 345 14.00 21.32 -10.32
C GLY A 345 13.45 21.31 -11.75
N ALA A 346 12.12 21.15 -11.89
CA ALA A 346 11.45 21.19 -13.19
C ALA A 346 11.44 22.60 -13.80
N GLU A 347 11.20 23.64 -12.99
CA GLU A 347 11.25 25.03 -13.44
C GLU A 347 12.66 25.43 -13.88
N ASP A 348 13.69 25.07 -13.10
CA ASP A 348 15.10 25.30 -13.44
C ASP A 348 15.52 24.59 -14.73
N ALA A 349 14.92 23.44 -15.02
CA ALA A 349 15.14 22.69 -16.26
C ALA A 349 14.39 23.27 -17.48
N GLY A 350 13.63 24.36 -17.33
CA GLY A 350 12.92 25.06 -18.40
C GLY A 350 11.54 24.52 -18.74
N LEU A 351 10.97 23.66 -17.90
CA LEU A 351 9.54 23.32 -17.97
C LEU A 351 8.71 24.55 -17.62
N LYS A 352 7.50 24.62 -18.13
CA LYS A 352 6.60 25.78 -17.97
C LYS A 352 5.19 25.35 -17.60
N LYS A 353 4.46 26.21 -16.92
CA LYS A 353 3.03 26.07 -16.78
C LYS A 353 2.39 25.90 -18.17
N GLY A 354 1.52 24.90 -18.30
CA GLY A 354 0.90 24.54 -19.56
C GLY A 354 1.55 23.37 -20.29
N ASP A 355 2.73 22.92 -19.87
CA ASP A 355 3.34 21.69 -20.39
C ASP A 355 2.55 20.47 -19.91
N VAL A 356 2.49 19.44 -20.74
CA VAL A 356 1.97 18.12 -20.36
C VAL A 356 3.13 17.15 -20.34
N ILE A 357 3.47 16.60 -19.17
CA ILE A 357 4.47 15.54 -19.03
C ILE A 357 3.87 14.25 -19.57
N THR A 358 4.56 13.64 -20.54
CA THR A 358 4.13 12.41 -21.23
C THR A 358 5.09 11.25 -21.03
N LYS A 359 6.34 11.51 -20.58
CA LYS A 359 7.32 10.46 -20.30
C LYS A 359 8.36 10.95 -19.28
N VAL A 360 8.81 10.04 -18.41
CA VAL A 360 9.93 10.24 -17.48
C VAL A 360 10.87 9.04 -17.60
N ASP A 361 12.11 9.26 -18.02
CA ASP A 361 13.06 8.22 -18.42
C ASP A 361 12.41 7.25 -19.43
N ASN A 362 12.25 5.97 -19.06
CA ASN A 362 11.62 4.93 -19.89
C ASN A 362 10.13 4.71 -19.57
N TYR A 363 9.56 5.47 -18.62
CA TYR A 363 8.16 5.33 -18.20
C TYR A 363 7.27 6.28 -18.99
N ASP A 364 6.29 5.74 -19.71
CA ASP A 364 5.22 6.53 -20.28
C ASP A 364 4.30 7.01 -19.15
N ILE A 365 3.95 8.29 -19.16
CA ILE A 365 3.14 8.93 -18.11
C ILE A 365 1.73 9.14 -18.66
N THR A 366 0.82 8.29 -18.24
CA THR A 366 -0.59 8.37 -18.62
C THR A 366 -1.44 9.02 -17.54
N ASP A 367 -1.05 8.85 -16.28
CA ASP A 367 -1.74 9.36 -15.09
C ASP A 367 -0.75 9.70 -13.95
N PHE A 368 -1.27 10.07 -12.79
CA PHE A 368 -0.46 10.43 -11.63
C PHE A 368 0.26 9.23 -10.99
N ALA A 369 -0.29 8.01 -11.11
CA ALA A 369 0.34 6.80 -10.57
C ALA A 369 1.63 6.47 -11.33
N ASP A 370 1.62 6.61 -12.67
CA ASP A 370 2.81 6.45 -13.51
C ASP A 370 3.90 7.46 -13.14
N LEU A 371 3.52 8.75 -12.97
CA LEU A 371 4.47 9.78 -12.54
C LEU A 371 5.05 9.46 -11.17
N SER A 372 4.21 9.09 -10.21
CA SER A 372 4.63 8.76 -8.85
C SER A 372 5.59 7.57 -8.82
N MET A 373 5.35 6.53 -9.64
CA MET A 373 6.23 5.39 -9.77
C MET A 373 7.57 5.75 -10.39
N SER A 374 7.56 6.53 -11.47
CA SER A 374 8.77 6.90 -12.21
C SER A 374 9.77 7.68 -11.36
N ILE A 375 9.28 8.52 -10.43
CA ILE A 375 10.12 9.33 -9.53
C ILE A 375 10.24 8.72 -8.13
N GLY A 376 9.32 7.85 -7.70
CA GLY A 376 9.26 7.25 -6.34
C GLY A 376 10.49 6.43 -5.98
N SER A 377 11.14 5.81 -6.98
CA SER A 377 12.39 5.06 -6.83
C SER A 377 13.65 5.93 -6.83
N LYS A 378 13.53 7.24 -7.08
CA LYS A 378 14.64 8.18 -7.22
C LYS A 378 14.92 8.93 -5.91
N ARG A 379 16.13 9.49 -5.83
CA ARG A 379 16.61 10.27 -4.68
C ARG A 379 16.84 11.74 -5.05
N PRO A 380 16.89 12.65 -4.09
CA PRO A 380 17.36 14.01 -4.34
C PRO A 380 18.74 13.99 -5.00
N GLY A 381 18.93 14.81 -6.03
CA GLY A 381 20.14 14.87 -6.86
C GLY A 381 20.15 13.95 -8.08
N ASP A 382 19.27 12.94 -8.14
CA ASP A 382 19.15 12.12 -9.36
C ASP A 382 18.62 12.98 -10.51
N LYS A 383 19.09 12.68 -11.72
CA LYS A 383 18.64 13.32 -12.96
C LYS A 383 17.69 12.38 -13.69
N VAL A 384 16.58 12.94 -14.17
CA VAL A 384 15.60 12.23 -14.99
C VAL A 384 15.37 12.97 -16.30
N GLN A 385 15.14 12.23 -17.38
CA GLN A 385 14.74 12.80 -18.67
C GLN A 385 13.22 12.95 -18.68
N VAL A 386 12.74 14.17 -18.81
CA VAL A 386 11.31 14.46 -18.88
C VAL A 386 10.95 14.84 -20.31
N THR A 387 10.08 14.05 -20.94
CA THR A 387 9.45 14.39 -22.21
C THR A 387 8.12 15.07 -21.94
N TYR A 388 7.87 16.16 -22.62
CA TYR A 388 6.67 16.98 -22.43
C TYR A 388 6.13 17.49 -23.77
N VAL A 389 4.85 17.82 -23.79
CA VAL A 389 4.19 18.48 -24.93
C VAL A 389 3.87 19.92 -24.55
N ARG A 390 4.38 20.88 -25.37
CA ARG A 390 4.13 22.33 -25.25
C ARG A 390 3.57 22.86 -26.55
N ASN A 391 2.33 23.39 -26.51
CA ASN A 391 1.65 23.92 -27.71
C ASN A 391 1.62 22.90 -28.88
N GLY A 392 1.35 21.62 -28.56
CA GLY A 392 1.30 20.52 -29.54
C GLY A 392 2.66 20.04 -30.07
N LYS A 393 3.77 20.55 -29.56
CA LYS A 393 5.12 20.12 -29.93
C LYS A 393 5.78 19.37 -28.76
N GLU A 394 6.36 18.23 -29.07
CA GLU A 394 7.12 17.46 -28.10
C GLU A 394 8.49 18.10 -27.84
N GLY A 395 8.92 18.08 -26.59
CA GLY A 395 10.24 18.50 -26.14
C GLY A 395 10.74 17.57 -25.03
N THR A 396 12.04 17.56 -24.82
CA THR A 396 12.70 16.78 -23.76
C THR A 396 13.69 17.64 -23.00
N THR A 397 13.73 17.48 -21.69
CA THR A 397 14.69 18.17 -20.81
C THR A 397 15.17 17.27 -19.69
N SER A 398 16.36 17.53 -19.16
CA SER A 398 16.91 16.81 -18.01
C SER A 398 16.61 17.58 -16.75
N VAL A 399 15.86 16.97 -15.82
CA VAL A 399 15.48 17.55 -14.54
C VAL A 399 16.30 16.94 -13.43
N THR A 400 16.92 17.76 -12.57
CA THR A 400 17.53 17.30 -11.32
C THR A 400 16.48 17.30 -10.23
N LEU A 401 16.19 16.12 -9.66
CA LEU A 401 15.23 15.97 -8.59
C LEU A 401 15.73 16.60 -7.30
N ARG A 402 14.82 17.17 -6.52
CA ARG A 402 15.10 17.83 -5.24
C ARG A 402 14.28 17.22 -4.11
N ASP A 403 14.74 17.39 -2.87
CA ASP A 403 13.89 17.10 -1.70
C ASP A 403 12.81 18.17 -1.53
N GLN A 404 11.91 18.01 -0.58
CA GLN A 404 10.83 18.99 -0.30
C GLN A 404 11.32 20.38 0.07
N LYS A 405 12.57 20.52 0.54
CA LYS A 405 13.20 21.79 0.91
C LYS A 405 14.05 22.37 -0.21
N GLY A 406 14.07 21.74 -1.39
CA GLY A 406 14.84 22.15 -2.55
C GLY A 406 16.29 21.64 -2.58
N GLY A 407 16.69 20.78 -1.63
CA GLY A 407 18.02 20.19 -1.58
C GLY A 407 18.22 19.10 -2.63
N THR A 408 19.47 18.89 -3.05
CA THR A 408 19.89 17.84 -3.99
C THR A 408 20.72 16.73 -3.34
N SER A 409 20.95 16.82 -2.04
CA SER A 409 21.72 15.84 -1.28
C SER A 409 20.81 14.90 -0.49
N THR A 410 21.23 13.65 -0.36
CA THR A 410 20.59 12.72 0.57
C THR A 410 20.85 13.14 2.00
N ARG A 411 19.84 12.94 2.89
CA ARG A 411 19.88 13.29 4.31
C ARG A 411 19.84 12.02 5.16
N THR A 412 20.47 12.04 6.31
CA THR A 412 20.37 10.97 7.31
C THR A 412 19.35 11.34 8.38
N LYS A 413 18.97 10.39 9.22
CA LYS A 413 18.12 10.66 10.39
C LYS A 413 18.74 11.72 11.31
N ALA A 414 20.07 11.81 11.37
CA ALA A 414 20.77 12.82 12.16
C ALA A 414 20.54 14.24 11.61
N ASP A 415 20.40 14.39 10.29
CA ASP A 415 20.23 15.69 9.61
C ASP A 415 18.79 16.23 9.71
N LEU A 416 17.87 15.47 10.30
CA LEU A 416 16.50 15.91 10.51
C LEU A 416 16.43 17.01 11.56
N SER A 417 15.61 18.04 11.33
CA SER A 417 15.24 19.02 12.34
C SER A 417 14.50 18.35 13.52
N VAL A 418 14.36 19.06 14.62
CA VAL A 418 13.61 18.57 15.78
C VAL A 418 12.17 18.24 15.39
N THR A 419 11.51 19.13 14.66
CA THR A 419 10.12 18.94 14.20
C THR A 419 9.97 17.71 13.30
N GLU A 420 10.91 17.48 12.38
CA GLU A 420 10.93 16.28 11.56
C GLU A 420 11.16 15.00 12.41
N LYS A 421 12.02 15.05 13.43
CA LYS A 421 12.28 13.90 14.32
C LYS A 421 11.06 13.52 15.16
N ILE A 422 10.34 14.51 15.69
CA ILE A 422 9.14 14.26 16.49
C ILE A 422 7.87 14.13 15.65
N GLY A 423 7.94 14.55 14.37
CA GLY A 423 6.88 14.41 13.35
C GLY A 423 5.68 15.31 13.59
N ALA A 424 5.92 16.57 14.00
CA ALA A 424 4.90 17.59 14.13
C ALA A 424 5.50 19.00 13.94
N GLU A 425 4.71 19.89 13.39
CA GLU A 425 4.97 21.34 13.31
C GLU A 425 4.10 22.06 14.33
N PHE A 426 4.42 23.32 14.64
CA PHE A 426 3.74 24.07 15.70
C PHE A 426 3.45 25.50 15.27
N ASP A 427 2.17 25.86 15.28
CA ASP A 427 1.74 27.24 15.09
C ASP A 427 1.61 27.96 16.46
N PRO A 428 1.80 29.28 16.52
CA PRO A 428 1.54 30.04 17.73
C PRO A 428 0.07 29.92 18.20
N LEU A 429 -0.14 29.91 19.50
CA LEU A 429 -1.47 29.89 20.10
C LEU A 429 -2.24 31.16 19.74
N THR A 430 -3.40 31.03 19.09
CA THR A 430 -4.25 32.18 18.75
C THR A 430 -5.00 32.73 19.95
N GLU A 431 -5.39 34.01 19.92
CA GLU A 431 -6.20 34.66 21.00
C GLU A 431 -7.54 33.91 21.20
N ARG A 432 -8.11 33.33 20.17
CA ARG A 432 -9.29 32.47 20.26
C ARG A 432 -9.03 31.26 21.16
N PHE A 433 -7.98 30.50 20.92
CA PHE A 433 -7.65 29.33 21.75
C PHE A 433 -7.24 29.69 23.15
N LYS A 434 -6.54 30.82 23.34
CA LYS A 434 -6.21 31.31 24.69
C LYS A 434 -7.48 31.54 25.52
N THR A 435 -8.48 32.20 24.94
CA THR A 435 -9.76 32.48 25.61
C THR A 435 -10.58 31.21 25.81
N GLU A 436 -10.68 30.36 24.81
CA GLU A 436 -11.49 29.14 24.81
C GLU A 436 -11.02 28.13 25.86
N TYR A 437 -9.70 27.94 25.99
CA TYR A 437 -9.11 26.96 26.90
C TYR A 437 -8.51 27.57 28.17
N GLY A 438 -8.61 28.89 28.37
CA GLY A 438 -8.06 29.60 29.54
C GLY A 438 -6.52 29.51 29.66
N LEU A 439 -5.82 29.49 28.53
CA LEU A 439 -4.38 29.27 28.43
C LEU A 439 -3.64 30.59 28.20
N ASN A 440 -2.52 30.81 28.93
CA ASN A 440 -1.64 31.97 28.73
C ASN A 440 -0.45 31.67 27.80
N SER A 441 -0.13 30.39 27.60
CA SER A 441 1.00 29.93 26.79
C SER A 441 0.66 28.62 26.09
N GLY A 442 1.32 28.33 24.98
CA GLY A 442 1.17 27.10 24.23
C GLY A 442 1.45 27.29 22.76
N VAL A 443 1.57 26.16 22.08
CA VAL A 443 1.65 26.05 20.62
C VAL A 443 0.63 25.02 20.12
N VAL A 444 0.06 25.25 18.96
CA VAL A 444 -0.92 24.35 18.35
C VAL A 444 -0.17 23.34 17.49
N ALA A 445 -0.34 22.05 17.74
CA ALA A 445 0.22 20.98 16.92
C ALA A 445 -0.44 20.95 15.53
N LYS A 446 0.37 20.78 14.50
CA LYS A 446 -0.02 20.79 13.10
C LYS A 446 0.82 19.80 12.29
N ASN A 447 0.24 19.28 11.22
CA ASN A 447 0.92 18.33 10.35
C ASN A 447 1.52 17.14 11.14
N VAL A 448 0.78 16.64 12.14
CA VAL A 448 1.23 15.53 12.98
C VAL A 448 1.25 14.26 12.13
N SER A 449 2.45 13.78 11.83
CA SER A 449 2.66 12.60 10.99
C SER A 449 2.24 11.33 11.72
N GLU A 450 1.51 10.45 11.04
CA GLU A 450 1.14 9.14 11.59
C GLU A 450 2.39 8.31 11.95
N GLY A 451 2.33 7.59 13.08
CA GLY A 451 3.47 6.80 13.56
C GLY A 451 4.63 7.62 14.12
N SER A 452 4.54 8.96 14.09
CA SER A 452 5.52 9.86 14.70
C SER A 452 5.55 9.75 16.22
N GLU A 453 6.59 10.30 16.85
CA GLU A 453 6.69 10.29 18.31
C GLU A 453 5.55 11.08 18.97
N MET A 454 5.09 12.18 18.35
CA MET A 454 3.93 12.93 18.82
C MET A 454 2.63 12.14 18.66
N ALA A 455 2.42 11.47 17.53
CA ALA A 455 1.24 10.62 17.31
C ALA A 455 1.19 9.43 18.28
N LYS A 456 2.32 8.79 18.58
CA LYS A 456 2.42 7.66 19.54
C LYS A 456 1.94 8.02 20.94
N ILE A 457 2.11 9.27 21.37
CA ILE A 457 1.62 9.75 22.67
C ILE A 457 0.19 10.30 22.60
N GLY A 458 -0.45 10.18 21.41
CA GLY A 458 -1.85 10.55 21.18
C GLY A 458 -2.08 12.03 20.90
N ILE A 459 -1.06 12.74 20.44
CA ILE A 459 -1.20 14.11 19.93
C ILE A 459 -1.61 14.01 18.46
N VAL A 460 -2.60 14.83 18.10
CA VAL A 460 -3.10 15.01 16.75
C VAL A 460 -3.14 16.51 16.41
N ASP A 461 -3.44 16.84 15.17
CA ASP A 461 -3.59 18.24 14.76
C ASP A 461 -4.61 18.98 15.61
N ASN A 462 -4.34 20.25 15.86
CA ASN A 462 -5.07 21.20 16.71
C ASN A 462 -4.94 20.95 18.24
N TYR A 463 -4.25 19.90 18.71
CA TYR A 463 -3.93 19.80 20.13
C TYR A 463 -2.94 20.89 20.56
N ILE A 464 -3.07 21.39 21.78
CA ILE A 464 -2.25 22.50 22.28
C ILE A 464 -1.17 21.97 23.21
N ILE A 465 0.10 22.13 22.82
CA ILE A 465 1.25 21.78 23.66
C ILE A 465 1.56 22.97 24.56
N ILE A 466 1.52 22.77 25.88
CA ILE A 466 1.75 23.85 26.88
C ILE A 466 3.12 23.77 27.52
N GLU A 467 3.68 22.55 27.65
CA GLU A 467 5.01 22.37 28.25
C GLU A 467 5.74 21.20 27.54
N VAL A 468 7.07 21.36 27.39
CA VAL A 468 7.99 20.29 26.96
C VAL A 468 9.10 20.17 27.99
N ASN A 469 9.27 19.00 28.63
CA ASN A 469 10.19 18.75 29.73
C ASN A 469 10.04 19.77 30.89
N GLY A 470 8.79 20.10 31.24
CA GLY A 470 8.46 21.05 32.31
C GLY A 470 8.73 22.52 31.96
N LYS A 471 9.11 22.83 30.71
CA LYS A 471 9.31 24.22 30.25
C LYS A 471 8.12 24.65 29.40
N PRO A 472 7.50 25.80 29.73
CA PRO A 472 6.45 26.41 28.90
C PRO A 472 6.98 26.67 27.47
N VAL A 473 6.14 26.47 26.49
CA VAL A 473 6.46 26.75 25.06
C VAL A 473 5.44 27.74 24.48
N ASN A 474 5.90 28.70 23.67
CA ASN A 474 5.08 29.71 23.03
C ASN A 474 5.29 29.81 21.51
N SER A 475 6.28 29.11 21.03
CA SER A 475 6.65 29.07 19.60
C SER A 475 7.25 27.72 19.25
N GLN A 476 7.24 27.36 17.96
CA GLN A 476 7.97 26.21 17.46
C GLN A 476 9.45 26.24 17.86
N LYS A 477 10.05 27.43 17.86
CA LYS A 477 11.44 27.65 18.26
C LYS A 477 11.73 27.26 19.71
N ASP A 478 10.76 27.43 20.62
CA ASP A 478 10.91 27.00 22.03
C ASP A 478 10.95 25.48 22.14
N VAL A 479 10.11 24.77 21.35
CA VAL A 479 10.13 23.32 21.26
C VAL A 479 11.47 22.84 20.69
N GLU A 480 11.90 23.40 19.56
CA GLU A 480 13.18 23.07 18.92
C GLU A 480 14.35 23.30 19.88
N LYS A 481 14.46 24.46 20.52
CA LYS A 481 15.52 24.79 21.48
C LYS A 481 15.55 23.83 22.67
N THR A 482 14.37 23.37 23.12
CA THR A 482 14.28 22.45 24.26
C THR A 482 14.75 21.05 23.89
N LEU A 483 14.56 20.63 22.64
CA LEU A 483 14.81 19.26 22.18
C LEU A 483 16.05 19.11 21.29
N GLU A 484 16.66 20.19 20.76
CA GLU A 484 17.75 20.14 19.76
C GLU A 484 18.93 19.23 20.16
N LYS A 485 19.33 19.28 21.42
CA LYS A 485 20.44 18.48 21.97
C LYS A 485 19.99 17.44 22.98
N TYR A 486 18.68 17.26 23.11
CA TYR A 486 18.14 16.38 24.14
C TYR A 486 18.18 14.91 23.67
N GLN A 487 18.71 14.04 24.51
CA GLN A 487 18.76 12.62 24.31
C GLN A 487 18.15 11.94 25.54
N GLY A 488 16.95 11.39 25.41
CA GLY A 488 16.28 10.74 26.54
C GLY A 488 14.77 10.75 26.42
N ASN A 489 14.09 10.54 27.53
CA ASN A 489 12.64 10.56 27.60
C ASN A 489 12.13 12.00 27.65
N VAL A 490 11.40 12.41 26.63
CA VAL A 490 10.72 13.70 26.53
C VAL A 490 9.37 13.59 27.22
N GLN A 491 9.03 14.56 28.07
CA GLN A 491 7.69 14.72 28.62
C GLN A 491 6.99 15.87 27.90
N VAL A 492 5.77 15.65 27.46
CA VAL A 492 4.94 16.65 26.80
C VAL A 492 3.64 16.79 27.58
N LYS A 493 3.32 18.01 27.97
CA LYS A 493 2.04 18.37 28.59
C LYS A 493 1.19 19.08 27.55
N PHE A 494 0.00 18.57 27.29
CA PHE A 494 -0.86 19.06 26.21
C PHE A 494 -2.34 19.04 26.58
N VAL A 495 -3.13 19.78 25.82
CA VAL A 495 -4.59 19.92 25.95
C VAL A 495 -5.24 19.35 24.70
N ASP A 496 -6.27 18.52 24.88
CA ASP A 496 -7.08 17.98 23.77
C ASP A 496 -8.23 18.92 23.36
N ASP A 497 -9.01 18.55 22.34
CA ASP A 497 -10.16 19.31 21.84
C ASP A 497 -11.28 19.52 22.86
N TYR A 498 -11.24 18.80 23.98
CA TYR A 498 -12.22 18.91 25.07
C TYR A 498 -11.68 19.72 26.27
N GLY A 499 -10.50 20.33 26.14
CA GLY A 499 -9.85 21.08 27.21
C GLY A 499 -9.22 20.23 28.33
N ARG A 500 -9.08 18.89 28.11
CA ARG A 500 -8.48 17.99 29.10
C ARG A 500 -6.96 18.04 28.99
N ILE A 501 -6.29 18.12 30.12
CA ILE A 501 -4.83 18.22 30.21
C ILE A 501 -4.24 16.82 30.41
N TYR A 502 -3.25 16.49 29.59
CA TYR A 502 -2.49 15.24 29.66
C TYR A 502 -0.99 15.54 29.80
N THR A 503 -0.28 14.63 30.48
CA THR A 503 1.19 14.56 30.44
C THR A 503 1.58 13.17 29.99
N LYS A 504 2.24 13.08 28.85
CA LYS A 504 2.75 11.82 28.28
C LYS A 504 4.17 12.00 27.81
N GLY A 505 4.86 10.91 27.54
CA GLY A 505 6.25 10.96 27.12
C GLY A 505 6.61 9.96 26.05
N PHE A 506 7.68 10.30 25.34
CA PHE A 506 8.30 9.44 24.33
C PHE A 506 9.83 9.50 24.46
N LYS A 507 10.53 8.54 23.90
CA LYS A 507 12.00 8.58 23.81
C LYS A 507 12.40 9.35 22.56
N MET A 508 13.28 10.35 22.70
CA MET A 508 13.80 11.10 21.54
C MET A 508 14.47 10.13 20.56
N PRO A 509 14.10 10.16 19.26
CA PRO A 509 14.57 9.20 18.26
C PRO A 509 16.04 9.37 17.84
#